data_4937b305564358b31ed3098f650d084a
#
_entry.id   4937b305564358b31ed3098f650d084a
#
_cell.length_a   1.000
_cell.length_b   1.000
_cell.length_c   1.000
_cell.angle_alpha   90.00
_cell.angle_beta   90.00
_cell.angle_gamma   90.00
#
_symmetry.space_group_name_H-M   'P 1'
#
loop_
_entity.id
_entity.type
_entity.pdbx_description
1 polymer ?
#
loop_
_entity_poly.entity_id
_entity_poly.type
_entity_poly.pdbx_seq_one_letter_code
_entity_poly.pdbx_strand_id
1 'polypeptide(L)'
;MDKSPQELYQERLKRYEDAQAGRVPDRIPIPLFTVDFHARYAGYTLAETVYDGEKLSHSVEKTVLDFEPDCFEQQHTRNLIGHALDLVGYIPEKWPGGEIGDDDPFQYLDMEIMKGDEYDELINDPSWYFMRRMVPRTARNLRALEKFPNPTAFLYHGIVYNLAAFGTPEMKQAMDLMHEVGKLALSTIEAEKNFIRHMANKGFPAQRGGAMVCPFDAIVDFMRGAKGGMLD
;
A
#
# COMPACT_ATOMS: atom_id res chain seq x y z
N MET A 1 -16.47 -16.39 34.55
CA MET A 1 -15.89 -17.28 33.54
C MET A 1 -15.28 -16.39 32.48
N ASP A 2 -14.03 -16.61 32.14
CA ASP A 2 -13.41 -15.88 31.08
C ASP A 2 -14.05 -16.25 29.74
N LYS A 3 -14.27 -15.26 28.86
CA LYS A 3 -14.87 -15.47 27.54
C LYS A 3 -13.92 -16.24 26.65
N SER A 4 -14.45 -17.12 25.81
CA SER A 4 -13.68 -17.78 24.79
C SER A 4 -13.21 -16.79 23.71
N PRO A 5 -12.14 -17.11 22.96
CA PRO A 5 -11.70 -16.26 21.82
C PRO A 5 -12.83 -15.98 20.82
N GLN A 6 -13.69 -16.96 20.55
CA GLN A 6 -14.86 -16.80 19.68
C GLN A 6 -15.85 -15.76 20.21
N GLU A 7 -16.18 -15.82 21.50
CA GLU A 7 -17.09 -14.86 22.12
C GLU A 7 -16.49 -13.45 22.11
N LEU A 8 -15.20 -13.31 22.41
CA LEU A 8 -14.49 -12.03 22.35
C LEU A 8 -14.47 -11.47 20.91
N TYR A 9 -14.22 -12.32 19.92
CA TYR A 9 -14.24 -11.92 18.52
C TYR A 9 -15.60 -11.37 18.11
N GLN A 10 -16.69 -12.08 18.42
CA GLN A 10 -18.04 -11.66 18.07
C GLN A 10 -18.47 -10.37 18.80
N GLU A 11 -18.11 -10.23 20.07
CA GLU A 11 -18.40 -9.02 20.85
C GLU A 11 -17.67 -7.79 20.28
N ARG A 12 -16.36 -7.92 20.02
CA ARG A 12 -15.53 -6.85 19.45
C ARG A 12 -16.02 -6.46 18.06
N LEU A 13 -16.27 -7.46 17.20
CA LEU A 13 -16.76 -7.23 15.85
C LEU A 13 -18.11 -6.53 15.85
N LYS A 14 -19.07 -7.02 16.65
CA LYS A 14 -20.39 -6.40 16.77
C LYS A 14 -20.31 -4.95 17.22
N ARG A 15 -19.49 -4.66 18.23
CA ARG A 15 -19.28 -3.29 18.74
C ARG A 15 -18.78 -2.36 17.63
N TYR A 16 -17.82 -2.81 16.84
CA TYR A 16 -17.26 -2.05 15.72
C TYR A 16 -18.29 -1.86 14.60
N GLU A 17 -19.00 -2.91 14.20
CA GLU A 17 -20.02 -2.85 13.15
C GLU A 17 -21.26 -2.01 13.57
N ASP A 18 -21.65 -2.04 14.83
CA ASP A 18 -22.74 -1.21 15.34
C ASP A 18 -22.39 0.29 15.22
N ALA A 19 -21.17 0.66 15.62
CA ALA A 19 -20.70 2.04 15.48
C ALA A 19 -20.63 2.49 14.03
N GLN A 20 -20.10 1.64 13.13
CA GLN A 20 -20.05 1.96 11.69
C GLN A 20 -21.45 2.14 11.06
N ALA A 21 -22.43 1.39 11.53
CA ALA A 21 -23.82 1.46 11.06
C ALA A 21 -24.64 2.58 11.74
N GLY A 22 -24.02 3.42 12.57
CA GLY A 22 -24.71 4.47 13.32
C GLY A 22 -25.61 3.94 14.44
N ARG A 23 -25.47 2.67 14.84
CA ARG A 23 -26.14 2.10 16.02
C ARG A 23 -25.33 2.39 17.28
N VAL A 24 -25.98 2.40 18.42
CA VAL A 24 -25.31 2.61 19.72
C VAL A 24 -24.69 1.28 20.18
N PRO A 25 -23.37 1.15 20.23
CA PRO A 25 -22.71 -0.03 20.80
C PRO A 25 -22.78 -0.01 22.32
N ASP A 26 -22.39 -1.12 22.97
CA ASP A 26 -22.28 -1.23 24.44
C ASP A 26 -21.26 -0.25 25.04
N ARG A 27 -20.21 0.07 24.30
CA ARG A 27 -19.24 1.14 24.56
C ARG A 27 -18.63 1.63 23.25
N ILE A 28 -17.91 2.73 23.29
CA ILE A 28 -17.15 3.23 22.13
C ILE A 28 -16.09 2.19 21.72
N PRO A 29 -16.08 1.73 20.46
CA PRO A 29 -15.04 0.82 19.98
C PRO A 29 -13.68 1.50 19.95
N ILE A 30 -12.64 0.75 20.26
CA ILE A 30 -11.25 1.21 20.22
C ILE A 30 -10.54 0.45 19.08
N PRO A 31 -10.47 1.02 17.88
CA PRO A 31 -9.59 0.49 16.83
C PRO A 31 -8.15 0.84 17.16
N LEU A 32 -7.24 -0.13 17.04
CA LEU A 32 -5.82 0.11 17.22
C LEU A 32 -5.17 0.47 15.88
N PHE A 33 -4.73 1.70 15.79
CA PHE A 33 -4.01 2.25 14.66
C PHE A 33 -2.58 2.55 15.12
N THR A 34 -1.62 1.72 14.73
CA THR A 34 -0.28 1.75 15.32
C THR A 34 0.76 2.50 14.50
N VAL A 35 0.54 2.66 13.21
CA VAL A 35 1.54 3.19 12.27
C VAL A 35 2.89 2.47 12.51
N ASP A 36 3.87 3.14 13.10
CA ASP A 36 5.22 2.62 13.38
C ASP A 36 5.40 2.14 14.83
N PHE A 37 4.41 2.39 15.71
CA PHE A 37 4.52 2.10 17.14
C PHE A 37 4.77 0.62 17.43
N HIS A 38 4.11 -0.29 16.71
CA HIS A 38 4.21 -1.73 16.95
C HIS A 38 5.65 -2.25 16.87
N ALA A 39 6.45 -1.77 15.90
CA ALA A 39 7.82 -2.18 15.72
C ALA A 39 8.65 -1.85 16.97
N ARG A 40 8.66 -0.60 17.37
CA ARG A 40 9.40 -0.10 18.54
C ARG A 40 8.91 -0.75 19.83
N TYR A 41 7.61 -0.94 20.00
CA TYR A 41 7.04 -1.60 21.17
C TYR A 41 7.48 -3.07 21.30
N ALA A 42 7.65 -3.76 20.17
CA ALA A 42 8.16 -5.14 20.15
C ALA A 42 9.70 -5.23 20.21
N GLY A 43 10.42 -4.09 20.16
CA GLY A 43 11.87 -4.04 20.22
C GLY A 43 12.55 -4.25 18.87
N TYR A 44 11.84 -4.03 17.78
CA TYR A 44 12.36 -4.04 16.41
C TYR A 44 12.59 -2.62 15.89
N THR A 45 13.51 -2.48 14.94
CA THR A 45 13.62 -1.28 14.13
C THR A 45 12.45 -1.21 13.12
N LEU A 46 12.17 -0.03 12.60
CA LEU A 46 11.17 0.11 11.53
C LEU A 46 11.62 -0.65 10.27
N ALA A 47 12.90 -0.57 9.91
CA ALA A 47 13.47 -1.32 8.79
C ALA A 47 13.19 -2.82 8.90
N GLU A 48 13.39 -3.41 10.08
CA GLU A 48 13.14 -4.84 10.28
C GLU A 48 11.68 -5.22 9.93
N THR A 49 10.71 -4.38 10.27
CA THR A 49 9.29 -4.68 9.98
C THR A 49 8.88 -4.36 8.53
N VAL A 50 9.66 -3.54 7.83
CA VAL A 50 9.43 -3.22 6.41
C VAL A 50 9.94 -4.34 5.49
N TYR A 51 10.94 -5.11 5.94
CA TYR A 51 11.57 -6.16 5.14
C TYR A 51 11.28 -7.59 5.63
N ASP A 52 10.89 -7.78 6.89
CA ASP A 52 10.70 -9.08 7.52
C ASP A 52 9.25 -9.28 7.99
N GLY A 53 8.51 -10.15 7.28
CA GLY A 53 7.11 -10.42 7.57
C GLY A 53 6.87 -11.16 8.90
N GLU A 54 7.86 -11.93 9.40
CA GLU A 54 7.73 -12.61 10.70
C GLU A 54 7.87 -11.60 11.84
N LYS A 55 8.85 -10.68 11.74
CA LYS A 55 9.01 -9.60 12.71
C LYS A 55 7.82 -8.64 12.71
N LEU A 56 7.30 -8.31 11.52
CA LEU A 56 6.08 -7.52 11.41
C LEU A 56 4.91 -8.23 12.10
N SER A 57 4.66 -9.50 11.78
CA SER A 57 3.59 -10.28 12.39
C SER A 57 3.72 -10.33 13.92
N HIS A 58 4.92 -10.64 14.42
CA HIS A 58 5.18 -10.69 15.86
C HIS A 58 4.95 -9.33 16.54
N SER A 59 5.40 -8.24 15.93
CA SER A 59 5.26 -6.90 16.50
C SER A 59 3.81 -6.45 16.60
N VAL A 60 3.02 -6.71 15.55
CA VAL A 60 1.59 -6.39 15.53
C VAL A 60 0.83 -7.27 16.51
N GLU A 61 1.08 -8.58 16.51
CA GLU A 61 0.45 -9.53 17.43
C GLU A 61 0.72 -9.15 18.89
N LYS A 62 1.99 -8.91 19.26
CA LYS A 62 2.36 -8.50 20.59
C LYS A 62 1.59 -7.25 21.03
N THR A 63 1.56 -6.25 20.15
CA THR A 63 0.89 -4.96 20.44
C THR A 63 -0.62 -5.19 20.63
N VAL A 64 -1.26 -5.96 19.76
CA VAL A 64 -2.70 -6.24 19.85
C VAL A 64 -3.05 -7.04 21.11
N LEU A 65 -2.23 -8.03 21.47
CA LEU A 65 -2.46 -8.83 22.68
C LEU A 65 -2.28 -8.02 23.96
N ASP A 66 -1.29 -7.13 24.01
CA ASP A 66 -0.99 -6.34 25.22
C ASP A 66 -1.97 -5.17 25.43
N PHE A 67 -2.53 -4.59 24.35
CA PHE A 67 -3.47 -3.47 24.43
C PHE A 67 -4.94 -3.84 24.30
N GLU A 68 -5.25 -5.08 23.90
CA GLU A 68 -6.60 -5.63 23.80
C GLU A 68 -7.66 -4.73 23.10
N PRO A 69 -7.38 -4.20 21.89
CA PRO A 69 -8.31 -3.35 21.17
C PRO A 69 -9.55 -4.11 20.69
N ASP A 70 -10.56 -3.38 20.22
CA ASP A 70 -11.74 -3.97 19.59
C ASP A 70 -11.48 -4.46 18.16
N CYS A 71 -10.56 -3.82 17.46
CA CYS A 71 -10.03 -4.28 16.17
C CYS A 71 -8.64 -3.69 15.93
N PHE A 72 -7.91 -4.28 15.01
CA PHE A 72 -6.57 -3.83 14.63
C PHE A 72 -6.48 -3.53 13.13
N GLU A 73 -5.57 -2.64 12.75
CA GLU A 73 -5.27 -2.31 11.36
C GLU A 73 -4.45 -3.42 10.69
N GLN A 74 -4.74 -3.68 9.42
CA GLN A 74 -3.97 -4.57 8.56
C GLN A 74 -2.64 -3.92 8.23
N GLN A 75 -1.51 -4.60 8.52
CA GLN A 75 -0.18 -4.00 8.43
C GLN A 75 0.71 -4.61 7.33
N HIS A 76 0.48 -5.88 6.92
CA HIS A 76 1.36 -6.54 5.96
C HIS A 76 1.34 -5.86 4.60
N THR A 77 0.16 -5.63 4.06
CA THR A 77 -0.01 -4.97 2.75
C THR A 77 0.37 -3.49 2.76
N ARG A 78 0.51 -2.89 3.94
CA ARG A 78 0.92 -1.50 4.12
C ARG A 78 2.44 -1.35 4.35
N ASN A 79 3.02 -2.17 5.21
CA ASN A 79 4.39 -1.99 5.69
C ASN A 79 5.40 -2.97 5.10
N LEU A 80 5.00 -4.20 4.73
CA LEU A 80 5.91 -5.18 4.14
C LEU A 80 6.14 -4.91 2.65
N ILE A 81 6.67 -3.73 2.34
CA ILE A 81 6.80 -3.22 0.97
C ILE A 81 8.24 -2.90 0.56
N GLY A 82 9.21 -2.91 1.50
CA GLY A 82 10.59 -2.50 1.24
C GLY A 82 11.21 -3.17 0.02
N HIS A 83 11.16 -4.49 -0.05
CA HIS A 83 11.68 -5.23 -1.21
C HIS A 83 11.03 -4.83 -2.54
N ALA A 84 9.72 -4.55 -2.55
CA ALA A 84 9.03 -4.11 -3.75
C ALA A 84 9.45 -2.70 -4.17
N LEU A 85 9.57 -1.78 -3.20
CA LEU A 85 10.04 -0.40 -3.43
C LEU A 85 11.47 -0.37 -3.96
N ASP A 86 12.37 -1.19 -3.40
CA ASP A 86 13.74 -1.35 -3.88
C ASP A 86 13.76 -1.84 -5.34
N LEU A 87 12.99 -2.88 -5.65
CA LEU A 87 12.95 -3.46 -6.99
C LEU A 87 12.45 -2.47 -8.04
N VAL A 88 11.36 -1.75 -7.79
CA VAL A 88 10.85 -0.77 -8.75
C VAL A 88 11.71 0.50 -8.78
N GLY A 89 12.55 0.72 -7.77
CA GLY A 89 13.33 1.96 -7.62
C GLY A 89 12.39 3.14 -7.40
N TYR A 90 11.50 3.03 -6.38
CA TYR A 90 10.49 4.03 -6.09
C TYR A 90 11.13 5.36 -5.69
N ILE A 91 10.63 6.46 -6.22
CA ILE A 91 11.27 7.79 -6.09
C ILE A 91 10.54 8.70 -5.09
N PRO A 92 9.19 8.74 -5.05
CA PRO A 92 8.46 9.75 -4.28
C PRO A 92 8.55 9.62 -2.77
N GLU A 93 9.11 8.53 -2.26
CA GLU A 93 9.15 8.24 -0.83
C GLU A 93 10.48 7.65 -0.41
N LYS A 94 10.92 7.96 0.80
CA LYS A 94 12.03 7.29 1.48
C LYS A 94 11.49 6.47 2.64
N TRP A 95 12.04 5.29 2.83
CA TRP A 95 11.59 4.32 3.83
C TRP A 95 12.73 3.79 4.69
N PRO A 96 12.41 3.31 5.92
CA PRO A 96 13.41 2.75 6.83
C PRO A 96 14.17 1.59 6.20
N GLY A 97 15.50 1.59 6.35
CA GLY A 97 16.38 0.59 5.75
C GLY A 97 16.67 0.76 4.25
N GLY A 98 16.06 1.77 3.60
CA GLY A 98 16.40 2.24 2.28
C GLY A 98 17.45 3.36 2.31
N GLU A 99 17.07 4.58 1.92
CA GLU A 99 17.98 5.74 1.91
C GLU A 99 18.05 6.48 3.24
N ILE A 100 17.23 6.14 4.23
CA ILE A 100 17.17 6.76 5.57
C ILE A 100 17.51 5.72 6.65
N GLY A 101 17.67 6.19 7.88
CA GLY A 101 18.04 5.33 9.02
C GLY A 101 16.97 4.27 9.33
N ASP A 102 17.40 3.20 9.98
CA ASP A 102 16.55 2.05 10.27
C ASP A 102 15.32 2.37 11.13
N ASP A 103 15.37 3.43 11.92
CA ASP A 103 14.30 3.89 12.80
C ASP A 103 13.67 5.22 12.35
N ASP A 104 14.06 5.74 11.20
CA ASP A 104 13.41 6.92 10.64
C ASP A 104 12.07 6.54 10.00
N PRO A 105 10.99 7.29 10.26
CA PRO A 105 9.70 7.02 9.65
C PRO A 105 9.71 7.31 8.14
N PHE A 106 8.76 6.73 7.43
CA PHE A 106 8.53 7.02 6.01
C PHE A 106 8.45 8.53 5.75
N GLN A 107 9.10 8.98 4.67
CA GLN A 107 9.19 10.39 4.30
C GLN A 107 8.77 10.59 2.86
N TYR A 108 7.64 11.26 2.64
CA TYR A 108 7.20 11.68 1.31
C TYR A 108 8.08 12.83 0.81
N LEU A 109 8.49 12.76 -0.44
CA LEU A 109 9.24 13.82 -1.10
C LEU A 109 8.26 14.77 -1.79
N ASP A 110 8.37 16.06 -1.52
CA ASP A 110 7.60 17.08 -2.24
C ASP A 110 8.11 17.20 -3.69
N MET A 111 7.38 16.57 -4.62
CA MET A 111 7.79 16.43 -6.02
C MET A 111 6.65 16.79 -6.98
N GLU A 112 6.96 17.56 -8.02
CA GLU A 112 6.07 17.71 -9.16
C GLU A 112 6.23 16.53 -10.11
N ILE A 113 5.37 15.52 -9.99
CA ILE A 113 5.34 14.34 -10.86
C ILE A 113 4.46 14.61 -12.08
N MET A 114 3.29 15.19 -11.88
CA MET A 114 2.36 15.66 -12.91
C MET A 114 2.57 17.15 -13.15
N LYS A 115 2.57 17.58 -14.39
CA LYS A 115 2.63 19.01 -14.75
C LYS A 115 1.23 19.62 -14.81
N GLY A 116 1.13 20.94 -14.62
CA GLY A 116 -0.15 21.65 -14.62
C GLY A 116 -0.91 21.61 -15.95
N ASP A 117 -0.22 21.42 -17.06
CA ASP A 117 -0.81 21.28 -18.39
C ASP A 117 -1.22 19.84 -18.76
N GLU A 118 -1.07 18.89 -17.85
CA GLU A 118 -1.39 17.48 -18.10
C GLU A 118 -2.78 17.04 -17.56
N TYR A 119 -3.55 17.93 -16.94
CA TYR A 119 -4.88 17.59 -16.41
C TYR A 119 -5.84 17.05 -17.46
N ASP A 120 -5.82 17.61 -18.67
CA ASP A 120 -6.69 17.12 -19.75
C ASP A 120 -6.34 15.69 -20.17
N GLU A 121 -5.04 15.33 -20.20
CA GLU A 121 -4.59 13.96 -20.49
C GLU A 121 -5.08 13.00 -19.40
N LEU A 122 -4.93 13.38 -18.12
CA LEU A 122 -5.39 12.60 -16.97
C LEU A 122 -6.90 12.41 -16.96
N ILE A 123 -7.68 13.45 -17.21
CA ILE A 123 -9.16 13.42 -17.17
C ILE A 123 -9.72 12.57 -18.30
N ASN A 124 -9.13 12.71 -19.51
CA ASN A 124 -9.61 11.99 -20.68
C ASN A 124 -9.31 10.48 -20.65
N ASP A 125 -8.13 10.09 -20.12
CA ASP A 125 -7.77 8.67 -19.98
C ASP A 125 -6.83 8.45 -18.77
N PRO A 126 -7.38 8.36 -17.55
CA PRO A 126 -6.58 8.21 -16.34
C PRO A 126 -5.72 6.92 -16.36
N SER A 127 -6.25 5.82 -16.89
CA SER A 127 -5.53 4.55 -16.94
C SER A 127 -4.27 4.64 -17.80
N TRP A 128 -4.41 5.28 -18.94
CA TRP A 128 -3.32 5.50 -19.87
C TRP A 128 -2.29 6.49 -19.32
N TYR A 129 -2.76 7.59 -18.70
CA TYR A 129 -1.93 8.58 -18.05
C TYR A 129 -1.08 7.95 -16.95
N PHE A 130 -1.69 7.16 -16.05
CA PHE A 130 -0.94 6.47 -14.99
C PHE A 130 0.11 5.53 -15.57
N MET A 131 -0.24 4.70 -16.54
CA MET A 131 0.67 3.73 -17.13
C MET A 131 1.88 4.38 -17.81
N ARG A 132 1.69 5.47 -18.53
CA ARG A 132 2.74 6.08 -19.37
C ARG A 132 3.40 7.33 -18.80
N ARG A 133 2.80 7.96 -17.80
CA ARG A 133 3.33 9.18 -17.18
C ARG A 133 3.71 8.95 -15.73
N MET A 134 2.72 8.58 -14.92
CA MET A 134 2.92 8.49 -13.48
C MET A 134 3.88 7.36 -13.09
N VAL A 135 3.62 6.13 -13.51
CA VAL A 135 4.47 4.98 -13.15
C VAL A 135 5.92 5.16 -13.61
N PRO A 136 6.22 5.55 -14.85
CA PRO A 136 7.60 5.79 -15.28
C PRO A 136 8.33 6.90 -14.52
N ARG A 137 7.60 7.91 -14.05
CA ARG A 137 8.19 9.03 -13.29
C ARG A 137 8.41 8.70 -11.83
N THR A 138 7.61 7.79 -11.27
CA THR A 138 7.68 7.40 -9.86
C THR A 138 8.51 6.13 -9.61
N ALA A 139 8.74 5.31 -10.63
CA ALA A 139 9.46 4.05 -10.54
C ALA A 139 10.61 4.00 -11.55
N ARG A 140 11.83 4.24 -11.08
CA ARG A 140 13.04 4.36 -11.92
C ARG A 140 13.23 3.18 -12.88
N ASN A 141 13.00 1.97 -12.37
CA ASN A 141 13.23 0.74 -13.11
C ASN A 141 12.07 0.35 -14.04
N LEU A 142 10.96 1.10 -14.01
CA LEU A 142 9.80 0.95 -14.89
C LEU A 142 9.70 2.05 -15.96
N ARG A 143 10.76 2.82 -16.18
CA ARG A 143 10.78 3.95 -17.11
C ARG A 143 10.43 3.55 -18.55
N ALA A 144 10.71 2.32 -18.95
CA ALA A 144 10.35 1.81 -20.28
C ALA A 144 8.84 1.86 -20.57
N LEU A 145 7.99 1.89 -19.54
CA LEU A 145 6.53 2.01 -19.69
C LEU A 145 6.08 3.33 -20.35
N GLU A 146 6.93 4.35 -20.45
CA GLU A 146 6.66 5.55 -21.25
C GLU A 146 6.32 5.18 -22.72
N LYS A 147 6.86 4.06 -23.20
CA LYS A 147 6.65 3.52 -24.55
C LYS A 147 5.58 2.43 -24.62
N PHE A 148 4.81 2.22 -23.55
CA PHE A 148 3.74 1.24 -23.54
C PHE A 148 2.75 1.52 -24.68
N PRO A 149 2.44 0.55 -25.56
CA PRO A 149 1.58 0.79 -26.72
C PRO A 149 0.14 1.03 -26.31
N ASN A 150 -0.55 1.91 -27.04
CA ASN A 150 -1.96 2.17 -26.79
C ASN A 150 -2.79 0.91 -27.08
N PRO A 151 -3.56 0.39 -26.13
CA PRO A 151 -4.37 -0.82 -26.34
C PRO A 151 -5.39 -0.71 -27.49
N THR A 152 -5.88 0.49 -27.78
CA THR A 152 -6.79 0.70 -28.94
C THR A 152 -6.11 0.44 -30.29
N ALA A 153 -4.78 0.54 -30.34
CA ALA A 153 -3.99 0.25 -31.53
C ALA A 153 -3.82 -1.27 -31.81
N PHE A 154 -4.28 -2.14 -30.89
CA PHE A 154 -4.25 -3.60 -31.10
C PHE A 154 -5.40 -4.12 -31.99
N LEU A 155 -6.26 -3.23 -32.43
CA LEU A 155 -7.36 -3.60 -33.32
C LEU A 155 -6.83 -4.17 -34.64
N TYR A 156 -7.43 -5.28 -35.09
CA TYR A 156 -7.12 -5.96 -36.37
C TYR A 156 -5.63 -6.32 -36.47
N HIS A 157 -4.97 -6.04 -37.60
CA HIS A 157 -3.53 -6.32 -37.76
C HIS A 157 -2.62 -5.43 -36.92
N GLY A 158 -3.16 -4.37 -36.32
CA GLY A 158 -2.42 -3.50 -35.40
C GLY A 158 -1.84 -4.26 -34.21
N ILE A 159 -2.47 -5.35 -33.77
CA ILE A 159 -1.96 -6.20 -32.70
C ILE A 159 -0.51 -6.68 -33.00
N VAL A 160 -0.19 -7.03 -34.25
CA VAL A 160 1.14 -7.54 -34.61
C VAL A 160 2.21 -6.46 -34.46
N TYR A 161 1.96 -5.28 -35.04
CA TYR A 161 2.97 -4.21 -35.10
C TYR A 161 3.12 -3.47 -33.76
N ASN A 162 2.04 -3.29 -33.01
CA ASN A 162 2.11 -2.60 -31.71
C ASN A 162 2.75 -3.48 -30.64
N LEU A 163 2.75 -4.81 -30.77
CA LEU A 163 3.52 -5.70 -29.90
C LEU A 163 5.03 -5.53 -30.07
N ALA A 164 5.53 -4.86 -31.13
CA ALA A 164 6.94 -4.58 -31.30
C ALA A 164 7.55 -3.80 -30.11
N ALA A 165 6.75 -2.97 -29.43
CA ALA A 165 7.19 -2.27 -28.22
C ALA A 165 7.67 -3.24 -27.13
N PHE A 166 7.04 -4.40 -26.99
CA PHE A 166 7.40 -5.45 -26.02
C PHE A 166 8.63 -6.27 -26.44
N GLY A 167 9.07 -6.15 -27.69
CA GLY A 167 10.28 -6.80 -28.21
C GLY A 167 11.58 -6.09 -27.81
N THR A 168 11.51 -4.91 -27.19
CA THR A 168 12.70 -4.18 -26.75
C THR A 168 13.26 -4.75 -25.44
N PRO A 169 14.61 -4.77 -25.25
CA PRO A 169 15.22 -5.25 -23.99
C PRO A 169 14.71 -4.48 -22.76
N GLU A 170 14.55 -3.17 -22.87
CA GLU A 170 14.11 -2.31 -21.76
C GLU A 170 12.67 -2.61 -21.34
N MET A 171 11.77 -2.82 -22.31
CA MET A 171 10.39 -3.20 -22.01
C MET A 171 10.31 -4.61 -21.43
N LYS A 172 11.10 -5.55 -21.98
CA LYS A 172 11.18 -6.90 -21.41
C LYS A 172 11.62 -6.84 -19.94
N GLN A 173 12.65 -6.08 -19.62
CA GLN A 173 13.13 -5.91 -18.25
C GLN A 173 12.06 -5.32 -17.34
N ALA A 174 11.31 -4.31 -17.79
CA ALA A 174 10.21 -3.73 -17.03
C ALA A 174 9.09 -4.73 -16.78
N MET A 175 8.73 -5.55 -17.78
CA MET A 175 7.72 -6.60 -17.63
C MET A 175 8.16 -7.71 -16.67
N ASP A 176 9.40 -8.17 -16.76
CA ASP A 176 9.97 -9.16 -15.85
C ASP A 176 9.95 -8.61 -14.41
N LEU A 177 10.32 -7.35 -14.21
CA LEU A 177 10.29 -6.70 -12.91
C LEU A 177 8.86 -6.59 -12.35
N MET A 178 7.89 -6.18 -13.16
CA MET A 178 6.48 -6.15 -12.75
C MET A 178 5.98 -7.55 -12.32
N HIS A 179 6.43 -8.59 -13.01
CA HIS A 179 6.10 -9.97 -12.62
C HIS A 179 6.71 -10.34 -11.27
N GLU A 180 7.99 -10.02 -11.02
CA GLU A 180 8.65 -10.30 -9.74
C GLU A 180 7.99 -9.54 -8.58
N VAL A 181 7.71 -8.26 -8.75
CA VAL A 181 6.98 -7.46 -7.74
C VAL A 181 5.57 -8.01 -7.52
N GLY A 182 4.91 -8.45 -8.61
CA GLY A 182 3.60 -9.10 -8.52
C GLY A 182 3.61 -10.38 -7.66
N LYS A 183 4.67 -11.19 -7.74
CA LYS A 183 4.84 -12.37 -6.86
C LYS A 183 5.01 -11.98 -5.39
N LEU A 184 5.81 -10.94 -5.12
CA LEU A 184 5.95 -10.40 -3.77
C LEU A 184 4.60 -9.90 -3.23
N ALA A 185 3.86 -9.13 -4.01
CA ALA A 185 2.55 -8.64 -3.63
C ALA A 185 1.57 -9.78 -3.31
N LEU A 186 1.54 -10.85 -4.12
CA LEU A 186 0.71 -12.02 -3.86
C LEU A 186 1.09 -12.71 -2.55
N SER A 187 2.39 -12.87 -2.27
CA SER A 187 2.85 -13.47 -1.01
C SER A 187 2.50 -12.60 0.21
N THR A 188 2.62 -11.28 0.09
CA THR A 188 2.24 -10.34 1.15
C THR A 188 0.73 -10.36 1.42
N ILE A 189 -0.10 -10.41 0.37
CA ILE A 189 -1.55 -10.53 0.50
C ILE A 189 -1.93 -11.84 1.22
N GLU A 190 -1.25 -12.95 0.89
CA GLU A 190 -1.54 -14.23 1.56
C GLU A 190 -1.03 -14.24 3.01
N ALA A 191 0.12 -13.61 3.30
CA ALA A 191 0.59 -13.41 4.67
C ALA A 191 -0.42 -12.60 5.50
N GLU A 192 -0.97 -11.50 4.95
CA GLU A 192 -2.01 -10.71 5.62
C GLU A 192 -3.26 -11.56 5.93
N LYS A 193 -3.75 -12.33 4.96
CA LYS A 193 -4.91 -13.20 5.16
C LYS A 193 -4.67 -14.25 6.25
N ASN A 194 -3.47 -14.83 6.27
CA ASN A 194 -3.08 -15.82 7.28
C ASN A 194 -3.02 -15.18 8.67
N PHE A 195 -2.44 -13.98 8.76
CA PHE A 195 -2.34 -13.23 10.00
C PHE A 195 -3.71 -12.81 10.52
N ILE A 196 -4.61 -12.32 9.68
CA ILE A 196 -6.00 -12.01 10.05
C ILE A 196 -6.70 -13.24 10.63
N ARG A 197 -6.56 -14.41 10.01
CA ARG A 197 -7.13 -15.66 10.52
C ARG A 197 -6.53 -16.07 11.87
N HIS A 198 -5.22 -15.92 12.01
CA HIS A 198 -4.51 -16.17 13.26
C HIS A 198 -5.04 -15.30 14.41
N MET A 199 -5.16 -14.00 14.18
CA MET A 199 -5.66 -13.05 15.18
C MET A 199 -7.16 -13.24 15.48
N ALA A 200 -7.96 -13.60 14.49
CA ALA A 200 -9.36 -13.96 14.69
C ALA A 200 -9.53 -15.16 15.64
N ASN A 201 -8.66 -16.18 15.54
CA ASN A 201 -8.63 -17.31 16.45
C ASN A 201 -8.22 -16.93 17.89
N LYS A 202 -7.61 -15.77 18.07
CA LYS A 202 -7.27 -15.17 19.37
C LYS A 202 -8.33 -14.17 19.89
N GLY A 203 -9.39 -13.97 19.13
CA GLY A 203 -10.49 -13.10 19.51
C GLY A 203 -10.37 -11.64 19.05
N PHE A 204 -9.47 -11.36 18.08
CA PHE A 204 -9.23 -10.01 17.57
C PHE A 204 -9.64 -9.89 16.10
N PRO A 205 -10.71 -9.16 15.77
CA PRO A 205 -11.08 -8.87 14.40
C PRO A 205 -10.12 -7.83 13.78
N ALA A 206 -9.79 -8.01 12.50
CA ALA A 206 -9.15 -6.97 11.73
C ALA A 206 -10.15 -5.88 11.34
N GLN A 207 -9.68 -4.66 11.27
CA GLN A 207 -10.45 -3.53 10.75
C GLN A 207 -10.90 -3.81 9.31
N ARG A 208 -12.20 -3.60 9.04
CA ARG A 208 -12.77 -3.71 7.71
C ARG A 208 -12.93 -2.32 7.10
N GLY A 209 -12.53 -2.18 5.88
CA GLY A 209 -12.64 -0.93 5.12
C GLY A 209 -11.46 -0.77 4.17
N GLY A 210 -11.61 0.13 3.21
CA GLY A 210 -10.53 0.58 2.32
C GLY A 210 -9.96 1.90 2.80
N ALA A 211 -8.72 2.16 2.48
CA ALA A 211 -8.17 3.50 2.54
C ALA A 211 -8.61 4.28 1.29
N MET A 212 -9.02 5.51 1.48
CA MET A 212 -9.32 6.44 0.40
C MET A 212 -8.55 7.73 0.65
N VAL A 213 -7.78 8.15 -0.34
CA VAL A 213 -7.06 9.41 -0.29
C VAL A 213 -8.00 10.53 -0.72
N CYS A 214 -8.03 11.62 0.03
CA CYS A 214 -8.77 12.81 -0.36
C CYS A 214 -8.22 13.33 -1.71
N PRO A 215 -9.06 13.78 -2.66
CA PRO A 215 -8.57 14.27 -3.95
C PRO A 215 -7.51 15.37 -3.82
N PHE A 216 -7.64 16.26 -2.86
CA PHE A 216 -6.65 17.30 -2.60
C PHE A 216 -5.29 16.70 -2.16
N ASP A 217 -5.29 15.75 -1.23
CA ASP A 217 -4.07 15.07 -0.78
C ASP A 217 -3.43 14.29 -1.95
N ALA A 218 -4.26 13.63 -2.78
CA ALA A 218 -3.76 12.93 -3.96
C ALA A 218 -3.01 13.86 -4.92
N ILE A 219 -3.55 15.06 -5.14
CA ILE A 219 -2.93 16.06 -6.01
C ILE A 219 -1.65 16.62 -5.37
N VAL A 220 -1.72 17.03 -4.12
CA VAL A 220 -0.61 17.71 -3.43
C VAL A 220 0.53 16.73 -3.14
N ASP A 221 0.23 15.58 -2.54
CA ASP A 221 1.27 14.69 -2.03
C ASP A 221 1.83 13.74 -3.11
N PHE A 222 1.00 13.36 -4.10
CA PHE A 222 1.38 12.29 -5.02
C PHE A 222 1.46 12.71 -6.49
N MET A 223 1.05 13.93 -6.86
CA MET A 223 1.00 14.33 -8.27
C MET A 223 1.71 15.65 -8.54
N ARG A 224 1.29 16.75 -7.93
CA ARG A 224 1.70 18.12 -8.26
C ARG A 224 2.77 18.70 -7.34
N GLY A 225 3.00 18.07 -6.19
CA GLY A 225 3.73 18.67 -5.09
C GLY A 225 2.93 19.79 -4.39
N ALA A 226 3.37 20.23 -3.24
CA ALA A 226 2.65 21.19 -2.40
C ALA A 226 2.41 22.52 -3.14
N LYS A 227 3.43 23.04 -3.82
CA LYS A 227 3.31 24.33 -4.53
C LYS A 227 2.34 24.24 -5.72
N GLY A 228 2.43 23.21 -6.55
CA GLY A 228 1.58 23.01 -7.72
C GLY A 228 0.13 22.80 -7.30
N GLY A 229 -0.13 21.85 -6.39
CA GLY A 229 -1.47 21.50 -5.94
C GLY A 229 -2.21 22.60 -5.18
N MET A 230 -1.49 23.60 -4.62
CA MET A 230 -2.10 24.78 -4.00
C MET A 230 -2.40 25.91 -5.00
N LEU A 231 -1.80 25.90 -6.19
CA LEU A 231 -1.98 26.93 -7.21
C LEU A 231 -3.02 26.55 -8.26
N ASP A 232 -3.32 25.26 -8.38
CA ASP A 232 -4.32 24.70 -9.29
C ASP A 232 -5.73 24.75 -8.68
#